data_7615835f2c5b77418ffef515665f1f9e
#
_entry.id   7615835f2c5b77418ffef515665f1f9e
#
_cell.length_a   1.000
_cell.length_b   1.000
_cell.length_c   1.000
_cell.angle_alpha   90.00
_cell.angle_beta   90.00
_cell.angle_gamma   90.00
#
_symmetry.space_group_name_H-M   'P 1'
#
loop_
_entity.id
_entity.type
_entity.pdbx_description
1 polymer ?
#
loop_
_entity_poly.entity_id
_entity_poly.type
_entity_poly.pdbx_seq_one_letter_code
_entity_poly.pdbx_strand_id
1 'polypeptide(L)'
;MKKLGKILLLALLALCLLTACNKKDLSLETYSLGESEADDVVALDTILEEGEAILASIDAPTDRAVTEGLAVAHTYHYRQMRDPAALAARYIEFLQTEENGFVPMDGENHKLAEPPETDLLWGTVILGKAAAENEEAGKRILRVIVGWSEYAVAVQVAYINGSILPPVVPKETEGEQTEAAPKPTDIAGQVEYFTSLDPQELGLEGSDMKEYMVFPQQGWVMVDDISCRVISVYRQDAQTASNVLVGTFYLSSDLSQIFKQTGEGQITPVQVTTGD
;
A
#
# COMPACT_ATOMS: atom_id res chain seq x y z
N MET A 1 -14.61 -1.89 62.75
CA MET A 1 -13.51 -2.37 61.87
C MET A 1 -13.97 -2.92 60.50
N LYS A 2 -15.14 -3.57 60.36
CA LYS A 2 -15.60 -4.10 59.03
C LYS A 2 -15.95 -3.06 57.96
N LYS A 3 -16.34 -1.83 58.36
CA LYS A 3 -16.67 -0.75 57.40
C LYS A 3 -15.44 -0.04 56.81
N LEU A 4 -14.35 0.07 57.59
CA LEU A 4 -13.11 0.71 57.16
C LEU A 4 -12.39 -0.15 56.08
N GLY A 5 -12.42 -1.49 56.18
CA GLY A 5 -11.84 -2.40 55.20
C GLY A 5 -12.54 -2.37 53.85
N LYS A 6 -13.88 -2.15 53.83
CA LYS A 6 -14.61 -2.04 52.55
C LYS A 6 -14.32 -0.74 51.81
N ILE A 7 -14.12 0.37 52.54
CA ILE A 7 -13.78 1.67 51.96
C ILE A 7 -12.34 1.63 51.40
N LEU A 8 -11.42 0.98 52.10
CA LEU A 8 -10.03 0.82 51.65
C LEU A 8 -9.94 -0.06 50.40
N LEU A 9 -10.75 -1.15 50.34
CA LEU A 9 -10.81 -2.04 49.15
C LEU A 9 -11.39 -1.34 47.95
N LEU A 10 -12.45 -0.51 48.13
CA LEU A 10 -13.06 0.28 47.02
C LEU A 10 -12.09 1.36 46.50
N ALA A 11 -11.34 2.02 47.39
CA ALA A 11 -10.34 3.01 47.01
C ALA A 11 -9.16 2.35 46.28
N LEU A 12 -8.72 1.15 46.67
CA LEU A 12 -7.67 0.38 45.97
C LEU A 12 -8.15 -0.07 44.59
N LEU A 13 -9.42 -0.50 44.44
CA LEU A 13 -10.01 -0.89 43.17
C LEU A 13 -10.16 0.30 42.23
N ALA A 14 -10.55 1.47 42.75
CA ALA A 14 -10.62 2.72 41.96
C ALA A 14 -9.24 3.18 41.51
N LEU A 15 -8.19 3.03 42.35
CA LEU A 15 -6.83 3.36 41.97
C LEU A 15 -6.27 2.41 40.89
N CYS A 16 -6.63 1.12 40.92
CA CYS A 16 -6.27 0.17 39.86
C CYS A 16 -6.98 0.45 38.54
N LEU A 17 -8.21 0.99 38.58
CA LEU A 17 -8.93 1.37 37.37
C LEU A 17 -8.39 2.67 36.73
N LEU A 18 -7.77 3.54 37.51
CA LEU A 18 -7.12 4.77 37.01
C LEU A 18 -5.74 4.53 36.42
N THR A 19 -5.07 3.42 36.74
CA THR A 19 -3.77 3.06 36.14
C THR A 19 -3.89 2.21 34.87
N ALA A 20 -5.09 1.76 34.51
CA ALA A 20 -5.31 0.86 33.36
C ALA A 20 -5.48 1.56 32.00
N CYS A 21 -5.39 2.89 31.92
CA CYS A 21 -5.60 3.65 30.69
C CYS A 21 -4.49 4.66 30.36
N ASN A 22 -3.24 4.40 30.73
CA ASN A 22 -2.13 5.08 30.03
C ASN A 22 -1.63 4.14 28.92
N LYS A 23 -2.41 3.96 27.84
CA LYS A 23 -1.80 3.71 26.55
C LYS A 23 -0.98 4.97 26.27
N LYS A 24 0.35 4.88 26.41
CA LYS A 24 1.23 5.87 25.80
C LYS A 24 0.86 5.88 24.33
N ASP A 25 0.32 7.00 23.85
CA ASP A 25 0.18 7.20 22.43
C ASP A 25 1.59 7.06 21.87
N LEU A 26 1.78 6.06 21.01
CA LEU A 26 3.03 5.90 20.27
C LEU A 26 3.11 7.13 19.36
N SER A 27 4.12 7.95 19.52
CA SER A 27 4.41 9.07 18.63
C SER A 27 5.87 8.99 18.25
N LEU A 28 6.17 9.13 16.99
CA LEU A 28 7.50 9.05 16.44
C LEU A 28 7.88 10.37 15.77
N GLU A 29 9.13 10.79 15.93
CA GLU A 29 9.69 11.90 15.15
C GLU A 29 10.19 11.41 13.80
N THR A 30 10.77 10.21 13.75
CA THR A 30 11.33 9.60 12.54
C THR A 30 11.04 8.11 12.48
N TYR A 31 11.03 7.57 11.24
CA TYR A 31 11.11 6.16 10.98
C TYR A 31 12.56 5.81 10.67
N SER A 32 13.22 5.11 11.58
CA SER A 32 14.61 4.70 11.44
C SER A 32 14.71 3.22 11.08
N LEU A 33 15.58 2.89 10.12
CA LEU A 33 15.97 1.52 9.80
C LEU A 33 17.23 1.10 10.55
N GLY A 34 17.81 2.00 11.38
CA GLY A 34 18.93 1.71 12.28
C GLY A 34 20.30 1.62 11.62
N GLU A 35 20.44 1.90 10.31
CA GLU A 35 21.72 1.84 9.61
C GLU A 35 22.43 3.19 9.49
N SER A 36 21.65 4.27 9.28
CA SER A 36 22.18 5.63 9.13
C SER A 36 21.13 6.66 9.54
N GLU A 37 21.51 7.65 10.37
CA GLU A 37 20.64 8.78 10.70
C GLU A 37 20.32 9.65 9.49
N ALA A 38 21.17 9.64 8.45
CA ALA A 38 20.91 10.38 7.20
C ALA A 38 19.75 9.77 6.39
N ASP A 39 19.38 8.53 6.68
CA ASP A 39 18.28 7.81 6.04
C ASP A 39 17.03 7.76 6.93
N ASP A 40 17.03 8.45 8.07
CA ASP A 40 15.82 8.57 8.86
C ASP A 40 14.75 9.33 8.06
N VAL A 41 13.55 8.75 8.03
CA VAL A 41 12.40 9.35 7.37
C VAL A 41 11.57 10.09 8.40
N VAL A 42 11.27 11.35 8.17
CA VAL A 42 10.38 12.11 9.06
C VAL A 42 9.04 11.41 9.17
N ALA A 43 8.60 11.12 10.39
CA ALA A 43 7.39 10.33 10.61
C ALA A 43 6.11 11.12 10.31
N LEU A 44 5.04 10.41 9.94
CA LEU A 44 3.72 11.00 9.73
C LEU A 44 3.23 11.78 10.95
N ASP A 45 3.60 11.31 12.16
CA ASP A 45 3.26 11.97 13.42
C ASP A 45 3.66 13.45 13.49
N THR A 46 4.73 13.84 12.80
CA THR A 46 5.26 15.21 12.82
C THR A 46 4.38 16.22 12.10
N ILE A 47 3.52 15.75 11.21
CA ILE A 47 2.59 16.60 10.45
C ILE A 47 1.13 16.46 10.92
N LEU A 48 0.87 15.62 11.94
CA LEU A 48 -0.47 15.44 12.49
C LEU A 48 -0.89 16.66 13.32
N GLU A 49 -2.15 17.04 13.18
CA GLU A 49 -2.83 17.93 14.13
C GLU A 49 -3.23 17.14 15.38
N GLU A 50 -3.45 17.86 16.50
CA GLU A 50 -3.85 17.21 17.76
C GLU A 50 -5.14 16.39 17.59
N GLY A 51 -5.04 15.07 17.84
CA GLY A 51 -6.17 14.14 17.74
C GLY A 51 -6.58 13.77 16.32
N GLU A 52 -5.78 14.10 15.29
CA GLU A 52 -6.09 13.80 13.89
C GLU A 52 -5.97 12.30 13.58
N ALA A 53 -4.93 11.64 14.08
CA ALA A 53 -4.70 10.21 13.95
C ALA A 53 -3.86 9.69 15.12
N ILE A 54 -3.80 8.38 15.27
CA ILE A 54 -2.90 7.72 16.23
C ILE A 54 -2.10 6.62 15.53
N LEU A 55 -0.82 6.49 15.87
CA LEU A 55 -0.02 5.33 15.53
C LEU A 55 -0.50 4.13 16.36
N ALA A 56 -1.17 3.18 15.72
CA ALA A 56 -1.83 2.05 16.36
C ALA A 56 -0.93 0.84 16.53
N SER A 57 -0.07 0.55 15.54
CA SER A 57 0.91 -0.55 15.60
C SER A 57 2.10 -0.30 14.69
N ILE A 58 3.19 -1.00 14.98
CA ILE A 58 4.41 -1.07 14.17
C ILE A 58 4.69 -2.54 13.92
N ASP A 59 4.69 -2.93 12.66
CA ASP A 59 5.02 -4.28 12.25
C ASP A 59 6.48 -4.31 11.80
N ALA A 60 7.28 -5.10 12.51
CA ALA A 60 8.67 -5.37 12.13
C ALA A 60 8.72 -6.44 11.02
N PRO A 61 9.82 -6.51 10.23
CA PRO A 61 10.02 -7.58 9.27
C PRO A 61 10.02 -8.94 9.95
N THR A 62 9.50 -9.96 9.27
CA THR A 62 9.51 -11.32 9.77
C THR A 62 10.93 -11.90 9.76
N ASP A 63 11.23 -12.82 10.70
CA ASP A 63 12.52 -13.52 10.71
C ASP A 63 12.84 -14.21 9.38
N ARG A 64 11.81 -14.68 8.68
CA ARG A 64 11.95 -15.26 7.35
C ARG A 64 12.45 -14.23 6.32
N ALA A 65 11.89 -13.04 6.31
CA ALA A 65 12.30 -11.96 5.41
C ALA A 65 13.79 -11.60 5.62
N VAL A 66 14.22 -11.53 6.87
CA VAL A 66 15.62 -11.27 7.24
C VAL A 66 16.54 -12.42 6.80
N THR A 67 16.12 -13.67 7.05
CA THR A 67 16.91 -14.87 6.70
C THR A 67 17.05 -15.05 5.18
N GLU A 68 16.05 -14.71 4.40
CA GLU A 68 16.07 -14.79 2.93
C GLU A 68 16.78 -13.59 2.29
N GLY A 69 17.33 -12.67 3.09
CA GLY A 69 18.01 -11.46 2.60
C GLY A 69 17.08 -10.46 1.93
N LEU A 70 15.78 -10.54 2.23
CA LEU A 70 14.79 -9.59 1.76
C LEU A 70 15.00 -8.23 2.42
N ALA A 71 14.61 -7.16 1.74
CA ALA A 71 14.72 -5.81 2.27
C ALA A 71 14.02 -5.70 3.63
N VAL A 72 14.72 -5.16 4.61
CA VAL A 72 14.14 -4.91 5.94
C VAL A 72 13.10 -3.81 5.80
N ALA A 73 11.86 -4.11 6.10
CA ALA A 73 10.74 -3.18 6.01
C ALA A 73 9.98 -3.13 7.33
N HIS A 74 9.80 -1.93 7.84
CA HIS A 74 8.89 -1.66 8.96
C HIS A 74 7.63 -1.03 8.40
N THR A 75 6.47 -1.43 8.92
CA THR A 75 5.17 -0.88 8.54
C THR A 75 4.51 -0.25 9.76
N TYR A 76 4.13 1.01 9.61
CA TYR A 76 3.53 1.84 10.65
C TYR A 76 2.06 2.05 10.30
N HIS A 77 1.16 1.63 11.18
CA HIS A 77 -0.29 1.67 10.95
C HIS A 77 -0.94 2.77 11.78
N TYR A 78 -1.59 3.70 11.09
CA TYR A 78 -2.33 4.83 11.68
C TYR A 78 -3.83 4.60 11.57
N ARG A 79 -4.57 4.96 12.60
CA ARG A 79 -6.02 4.83 12.71
C ARG A 79 -6.67 6.04 13.38
N GLN A 80 -8.00 6.02 13.49
CA GLN A 80 -8.84 7.04 14.14
C GLN A 80 -8.79 8.41 13.45
N MET A 81 -8.56 8.44 12.15
CA MET A 81 -8.59 9.64 11.33
C MET A 81 -9.94 9.82 10.63
N ARG A 82 -10.27 11.07 10.29
CA ARG A 82 -11.51 11.41 9.59
C ARG A 82 -11.40 11.23 8.09
N ASP A 83 -10.25 11.56 7.54
CA ASP A 83 -9.98 11.53 6.11
C ASP A 83 -8.59 10.94 5.84
N PRO A 84 -8.50 9.61 5.70
CA PRO A 84 -7.23 8.94 5.42
C PRO A 84 -6.60 9.36 4.10
N ALA A 85 -7.40 9.61 3.05
CA ALA A 85 -6.91 10.01 1.75
C ALA A 85 -6.24 11.40 1.81
N ALA A 86 -6.91 12.38 2.43
CA ALA A 86 -6.34 13.71 2.61
C ALA A 86 -5.07 13.69 3.47
N LEU A 87 -5.03 12.87 4.52
CA LEU A 87 -3.85 12.70 5.35
C LEU A 87 -2.69 12.06 4.57
N ALA A 88 -2.95 11.00 3.80
CA ALA A 88 -1.97 10.37 2.95
C ALA A 88 -1.43 11.33 1.89
N ALA A 89 -2.31 12.09 1.21
CA ALA A 89 -1.93 13.09 0.24
C ALA A 89 -0.99 14.15 0.84
N ARG A 90 -1.35 14.70 2.00
CA ARG A 90 -0.53 15.70 2.71
C ARG A 90 0.84 15.14 3.11
N TYR A 91 0.91 13.89 3.55
CA TYR A 91 2.18 13.27 3.89
C TYR A 91 3.04 12.97 2.65
N ILE A 92 2.43 12.52 1.55
CA ILE A 92 3.10 12.30 0.28
C ILE A 92 3.69 13.62 -0.25
N GLU A 93 2.92 14.72 -0.20
CA GLU A 93 3.39 16.05 -0.58
C GLU A 93 4.54 16.51 0.32
N PHE A 94 4.43 16.32 1.64
CA PHE A 94 5.48 16.64 2.59
C PHE A 94 6.78 15.90 2.30
N LEU A 95 6.74 14.61 1.99
CA LEU A 95 7.93 13.83 1.63
C LEU A 95 8.58 14.28 0.32
N GLN A 96 7.82 14.91 -0.59
CA GLN A 96 8.33 15.42 -1.86
C GLN A 96 8.94 16.83 -1.76
N THR A 97 8.90 17.47 -0.59
CA THR A 97 9.58 18.76 -0.42
C THR A 97 11.09 18.65 -0.67
N GLU A 98 11.73 19.76 -1.00
CA GLU A 98 13.18 19.82 -1.24
C GLU A 98 13.99 19.30 -0.03
N GLU A 99 13.50 19.54 1.19
CA GLU A 99 14.13 19.12 2.43
C GLU A 99 14.13 17.58 2.58
N ASN A 100 13.03 16.91 2.27
CA ASN A 100 12.90 15.46 2.40
C ASN A 100 13.41 14.72 1.16
N GLY A 101 13.29 15.29 -0.03
CA GLY A 101 13.93 14.87 -1.26
C GLY A 101 13.40 13.58 -1.89
N PHE A 102 12.23 13.11 -1.47
CA PHE A 102 11.61 11.92 -2.08
C PHE A 102 10.96 12.26 -3.43
N VAL A 103 10.99 11.31 -4.33
CA VAL A 103 10.30 11.40 -5.63
C VAL A 103 9.35 10.23 -5.80
N PRO A 104 8.16 10.43 -6.40
CA PRO A 104 7.27 9.34 -6.72
C PRO A 104 7.88 8.45 -7.81
N MET A 105 7.72 7.14 -7.63
CA MET A 105 8.27 6.14 -8.56
C MET A 105 7.31 4.97 -8.72
N ASP A 106 7.51 4.20 -9.78
CA ASP A 106 6.82 2.94 -10.01
C ASP A 106 7.47 1.74 -9.28
N GLY A 107 6.92 0.56 -9.47
CA GLY A 107 7.45 -0.68 -8.88
C GLY A 107 8.83 -1.10 -9.39
N GLU A 108 9.27 -0.57 -10.53
CA GLU A 108 10.57 -0.83 -11.17
C GLU A 108 11.59 0.28 -10.88
N ASN A 109 11.27 1.20 -9.98
CA ASN A 109 12.08 2.33 -9.55
C ASN A 109 12.26 3.45 -10.60
N HIS A 110 11.42 3.54 -11.62
CA HIS A 110 11.38 4.70 -12.49
C HIS A 110 10.60 5.84 -11.82
N LYS A 111 11.08 7.06 -11.95
CA LYS A 111 10.30 8.24 -11.56
C LYS A 111 8.99 8.27 -12.33
N LEU A 112 7.91 8.61 -11.65
CA LEU A 112 6.66 8.89 -12.36
C LEU A 112 6.80 10.18 -13.17
N ALA A 113 6.26 10.17 -14.40
CA ALA A 113 6.22 11.35 -15.25
C ALA A 113 5.16 12.36 -14.78
N GLU A 114 4.10 11.87 -14.15
CA GLU A 114 2.98 12.65 -13.63
C GLU A 114 2.84 12.44 -12.11
N PRO A 115 2.30 13.43 -11.37
CA PRO A 115 2.01 13.26 -9.95
C PRO A 115 1.08 12.07 -9.70
N PRO A 116 1.27 11.30 -8.61
CA PRO A 116 0.35 10.22 -8.27
C PRO A 116 -1.04 10.76 -7.89
N GLU A 117 -2.09 10.02 -8.26
CA GLU A 117 -3.44 10.30 -7.81
C GLU A 117 -3.59 10.00 -6.30
N THR A 118 -4.10 10.97 -5.55
CA THR A 118 -4.25 10.86 -4.09
C THR A 118 -5.66 11.18 -3.60
N ASP A 119 -6.59 11.53 -4.51
CA ASP A 119 -7.99 11.87 -4.21
C ASP A 119 -8.93 10.65 -4.19
N LEU A 120 -8.40 9.44 -4.34
CA LEU A 120 -9.14 8.19 -4.27
C LEU A 120 -9.40 7.80 -2.81
N LEU A 121 -10.54 7.14 -2.54
CA LEU A 121 -10.90 6.63 -1.20
C LEU A 121 -9.87 5.64 -0.62
N TRP A 122 -9.05 5.05 -1.46
CA TRP A 122 -7.96 4.14 -1.11
C TRP A 122 -6.91 4.18 -2.22
N GLY A 123 -5.68 3.91 -1.86
CA GLY A 123 -4.58 3.94 -2.80
C GLY A 123 -3.25 3.59 -2.16
N THR A 124 -2.23 3.59 -3.00
CA THR A 124 -0.84 3.38 -2.60
C THR A 124 0.07 4.21 -3.48
N VAL A 125 1.01 4.93 -2.87
CA VAL A 125 2.06 5.67 -3.57
C VAL A 125 3.42 5.17 -3.11
N ILE A 126 4.30 4.92 -4.06
CA ILE A 126 5.70 4.54 -3.81
C ILE A 126 6.57 5.78 -4.00
N LEU A 127 7.35 6.07 -2.99
CA LEU A 127 8.30 7.18 -2.99
C LEU A 127 9.72 6.65 -2.77
N GLY A 128 10.71 7.28 -3.37
CA GLY A 128 12.10 6.89 -3.17
C GLY A 128 13.04 8.09 -3.17
N LYS A 129 14.13 7.97 -2.40
CA LYS A 129 15.33 8.81 -2.53
C LYS A 129 16.57 7.93 -2.50
N ALA A 130 17.69 8.41 -3.04
CA ALA A 130 18.95 7.71 -2.89
C ALA A 130 19.27 7.58 -1.40
N ALA A 131 19.54 6.36 -0.93
CA ALA A 131 20.02 6.12 0.43
C ALA A 131 21.44 6.69 0.59
N ALA A 132 21.85 6.94 1.83
CA ALA A 132 23.22 7.30 2.15
C ALA A 132 24.17 6.22 1.62
N GLU A 133 25.31 6.64 1.07
CA GLU A 133 26.28 5.71 0.50
C GLU A 133 26.79 4.74 1.56
N ASN A 134 26.67 3.46 1.25
CA ASN A 134 27.23 2.38 2.05
C ASN A 134 28.14 1.53 1.13
N GLU A 135 29.45 1.61 1.38
CA GLU A 135 30.46 0.94 0.56
C GLU A 135 30.26 -0.59 0.49
N GLU A 136 29.71 -1.21 1.55
CA GLU A 136 29.49 -2.65 1.63
C GLU A 136 28.18 -3.09 0.96
N ALA A 137 27.15 -2.24 1.01
CA ALA A 137 25.80 -2.57 0.50
C ALA A 137 25.56 -2.13 -0.97
N GLY A 138 26.47 -1.32 -1.55
CA GLY A 138 26.30 -0.75 -2.89
C GLY A 138 25.22 0.33 -2.95
N LYS A 139 24.72 0.58 -4.17
CA LYS A 139 23.66 1.58 -4.37
C LYS A 139 22.32 1.07 -3.89
N ARG A 140 21.67 1.87 -3.06
CA ARG A 140 20.33 1.56 -2.51
C ARG A 140 19.40 2.76 -2.63
N ILE A 141 18.13 2.46 -2.65
CA ILE A 141 17.05 3.42 -2.56
C ILE A 141 16.40 3.27 -1.18
N LEU A 142 16.26 4.36 -0.46
CA LEU A 142 15.35 4.45 0.68
C LEU A 142 13.94 4.62 0.12
N ARG A 143 13.12 3.57 0.27
CA ARG A 143 11.76 3.50 -0.25
C ARG A 143 10.74 3.72 0.87
N VAL A 144 9.78 4.58 0.60
CA VAL A 144 8.59 4.76 1.44
C VAL A 144 7.37 4.40 0.61
N ILE A 145 6.52 3.53 1.14
CA ILE A 145 5.21 3.22 0.56
C ILE A 145 4.16 3.80 1.50
N VAL A 146 3.35 4.71 0.99
CA VAL A 146 2.20 5.28 1.69
C VAL A 146 0.94 4.65 1.11
N GLY A 147 0.26 3.85 1.91
CA GLY A 147 -1.02 3.24 1.56
C GLY A 147 -2.14 3.81 2.41
N TRP A 148 -3.34 3.96 1.84
CA TRP A 148 -4.52 4.40 2.59
C TRP A 148 -5.76 3.62 2.17
N SER A 149 -6.72 3.59 3.06
CA SER A 149 -8.05 3.02 2.88
C SER A 149 -9.07 3.92 3.57
N GLU A 150 -10.34 3.58 3.53
CA GLU A 150 -11.40 4.35 4.19
C GLU A 150 -11.17 4.61 5.69
N TYR A 151 -10.36 3.78 6.38
CA TYR A 151 -10.23 3.83 7.85
C TYR A 151 -8.80 3.92 8.37
N ALA A 152 -7.81 3.86 7.51
CA ALA A 152 -6.41 3.73 7.93
C ALA A 152 -5.43 4.30 6.92
N VAL A 153 -4.27 4.73 7.43
CA VAL A 153 -3.06 4.99 6.65
C VAL A 153 -1.98 4.04 7.13
N ALA A 154 -1.23 3.46 6.20
CA ALA A 154 -0.05 2.65 6.49
C ALA A 154 1.17 3.26 5.80
N VAL A 155 2.27 3.35 6.52
CA VAL A 155 3.56 3.80 5.99
C VAL A 155 4.56 2.66 6.11
N GLN A 156 5.13 2.21 5.01
CA GLN A 156 6.18 1.21 5.00
C GLN A 156 7.50 1.85 4.58
N VAL A 157 8.56 1.60 5.34
CA VAL A 157 9.91 2.13 5.08
C VAL A 157 10.88 0.97 4.92
N ALA A 158 11.66 0.96 3.84
CA ALA A 158 12.61 -0.10 3.54
C ALA A 158 13.78 0.39 2.69
N TYR A 159 14.91 -0.34 2.75
CA TYR A 159 15.93 -0.26 1.73
C TYR A 159 15.63 -1.24 0.60
N ILE A 160 15.86 -0.81 -0.63
CA ILE A 160 15.87 -1.68 -1.80
C ILE A 160 17.16 -1.46 -2.60
N ASN A 161 17.66 -2.52 -3.21
CA ASN A 161 18.87 -2.42 -4.07
C ASN A 161 18.54 -1.72 -5.38
N GLY A 162 19.47 -0.90 -5.87
CA GLY A 162 19.35 -0.24 -7.15
C GLY A 162 19.49 1.27 -7.09
N SER A 163 19.05 1.93 -8.16
CA SER A 163 19.06 3.38 -8.31
C SER A 163 17.72 3.82 -8.89
N ILE A 164 17.31 5.05 -8.57
CA ILE A 164 16.13 5.64 -9.17
C ILE A 164 16.41 5.92 -10.64
N LEU A 165 15.56 5.40 -11.51
CA LEU A 165 15.66 5.50 -12.96
C LEU A 165 14.89 6.72 -13.48
N PRO A 166 15.26 7.26 -14.65
CA PRO A 166 14.46 8.28 -15.33
C PRO A 166 13.04 7.79 -15.61
N PRO A 167 12.07 8.71 -15.79
CA PRO A 167 10.73 8.33 -16.24
C PRO A 167 10.79 7.50 -17.55
N VAL A 168 9.95 6.49 -17.65
CA VAL A 168 9.75 5.79 -18.91
C VAL A 168 9.03 6.75 -19.86
N VAL A 169 9.74 7.31 -20.81
CA VAL A 169 9.15 8.08 -21.91
C VAL A 169 8.73 7.06 -22.96
N PRO A 170 7.44 6.97 -23.33
CA PRO A 170 7.02 6.16 -24.46
C PRO A 170 7.85 6.63 -25.67
N LYS A 171 8.63 5.74 -26.30
CA LYS A 171 9.28 6.05 -27.56
C LYS A 171 8.16 6.30 -28.58
N GLU A 172 7.98 7.53 -29.02
CA GLU A 172 7.29 7.81 -30.27
C GLU A 172 8.09 7.12 -31.39
N THR A 173 7.63 5.97 -31.81
CA THR A 173 8.13 5.31 -32.99
C THR A 173 7.59 6.06 -34.18
N GLU A 174 8.38 6.97 -34.77
CA GLU A 174 8.06 7.52 -36.08
C GLU A 174 8.05 6.38 -37.10
N GLY A 175 6.87 6.12 -37.66
CA GLY A 175 6.68 5.43 -38.91
C GLY A 175 6.42 3.93 -38.80
N GLU A 176 5.15 3.60 -38.53
CA GLU A 176 4.37 2.64 -39.32
C GLU A 176 2.93 2.72 -38.82
N GLN A 177 2.01 3.12 -39.73
CA GLN A 177 0.57 3.02 -39.48
C GLN A 177 0.19 1.55 -39.44
N THR A 178 0.42 0.95 -38.28
CA THR A 178 -0.29 -0.25 -37.85
C THR A 178 -1.30 0.22 -36.81
N GLU A 179 -2.51 -0.27 -36.87
CA GLU A 179 -3.64 0.02 -35.98
C GLU A 179 -3.19 0.34 -34.57
N ALA A 180 -3.54 1.54 -34.08
CA ALA A 180 -3.05 2.07 -32.82
C ALA A 180 -3.25 1.03 -31.70
N ALA A 181 -2.17 0.55 -31.13
CA ALA A 181 -2.22 -0.20 -29.88
C ALA A 181 -3.07 0.62 -28.89
N PRO A 182 -4.05 0.03 -28.22
CA PRO A 182 -4.88 0.75 -27.27
C PRO A 182 -3.99 1.44 -26.25
N LYS A 183 -4.23 2.72 -26.03
CA LYS A 183 -3.54 3.50 -24.99
C LYS A 183 -3.67 2.74 -23.67
N PRO A 184 -2.63 2.73 -22.82
CA PRO A 184 -2.77 2.17 -21.49
C PRO A 184 -4.02 2.74 -20.84
N THR A 185 -4.97 1.90 -20.50
CA THR A 185 -6.22 2.33 -19.92
C THR A 185 -5.92 2.85 -18.51
N ASP A 186 -6.45 3.99 -18.13
CA ASP A 186 -6.34 4.50 -16.78
C ASP A 186 -6.92 3.52 -15.74
N ILE A 187 -6.69 3.77 -14.47
CA ILE A 187 -7.16 2.87 -13.40
C ILE A 187 -8.67 2.69 -13.45
N ALA A 188 -9.42 3.76 -13.72
CA ALA A 188 -10.88 3.74 -13.78
C ALA A 188 -11.37 2.83 -14.92
N GLY A 189 -10.81 2.99 -16.12
CA GLY A 189 -11.14 2.14 -17.27
C GLY A 189 -10.75 0.67 -17.07
N GLN A 190 -9.64 0.40 -16.38
CA GLN A 190 -9.26 -0.97 -16.03
C GLN A 190 -10.24 -1.61 -15.03
N VAL A 191 -10.71 -0.87 -14.04
CA VAL A 191 -11.75 -1.33 -13.10
C VAL A 191 -13.06 -1.54 -13.83
N GLU A 192 -13.47 -0.60 -14.67
CA GLU A 192 -14.69 -0.72 -15.49
C GLU A 192 -14.64 -1.98 -16.36
N TYR A 193 -13.53 -2.21 -17.08
CA TYR A 193 -13.32 -3.43 -17.86
C TYR A 193 -13.41 -4.68 -16.96
N PHE A 194 -12.67 -4.73 -15.88
CA PHE A 194 -12.63 -5.90 -14.99
C PHE A 194 -14.00 -6.19 -14.39
N THR A 195 -14.77 -5.16 -14.01
CA THR A 195 -16.11 -5.31 -13.43
C THR A 195 -17.19 -5.62 -14.48
N SER A 196 -16.89 -5.48 -15.76
CA SER A 196 -17.78 -5.89 -16.85
C SER A 196 -17.71 -7.38 -17.19
N LEU A 197 -16.72 -8.09 -16.65
CA LEU A 197 -16.49 -9.52 -16.91
C LEU A 197 -17.47 -10.39 -16.13
N ASP A 198 -17.69 -11.61 -16.62
CA ASP A 198 -18.46 -12.62 -15.88
C ASP A 198 -17.63 -13.15 -14.69
N PRO A 199 -18.15 -13.05 -13.45
CA PRO A 199 -17.45 -13.61 -12.28
C PRO A 199 -17.06 -15.08 -12.45
N GLN A 200 -17.87 -15.88 -13.16
CA GLN A 200 -17.59 -17.30 -13.37
C GLN A 200 -16.37 -17.52 -14.28
N GLU A 201 -16.16 -16.68 -15.28
CA GLU A 201 -14.93 -16.69 -16.10
C GLU A 201 -13.68 -16.38 -15.27
N LEU A 202 -13.82 -15.49 -14.27
CA LEU A 202 -12.77 -15.19 -13.31
C LEU A 202 -12.59 -16.28 -12.24
N GLY A 203 -13.41 -17.35 -12.28
CA GLY A 203 -13.43 -18.41 -11.27
C GLY A 203 -13.85 -17.88 -9.90
N LEU A 204 -14.78 -16.91 -9.88
CA LEU A 204 -15.45 -16.39 -8.70
C LEU A 204 -16.85 -17.03 -8.60
N GLU A 205 -17.37 -17.12 -7.38
CA GLU A 205 -18.74 -17.57 -7.14
C GLU A 205 -19.71 -16.41 -7.42
N GLY A 206 -20.93 -16.70 -7.82
CA GLY A 206 -21.96 -15.67 -8.07
C GLY A 206 -22.19 -15.40 -9.56
N SER A 207 -23.03 -14.43 -9.85
CA SER A 207 -23.48 -14.12 -11.21
C SER A 207 -23.33 -12.64 -11.60
N ASP A 208 -22.93 -11.77 -10.66
CA ASP A 208 -22.78 -10.32 -10.92
C ASP A 208 -21.55 -9.80 -10.18
N MET A 209 -20.66 -9.09 -10.88
CA MET A 209 -19.50 -8.43 -10.29
C MET A 209 -19.85 -7.36 -9.26
N LYS A 210 -21.11 -6.90 -9.20
CA LYS A 210 -21.60 -5.99 -8.16
C LYS A 210 -21.65 -6.60 -6.77
N GLU A 211 -21.56 -7.93 -6.66
CA GLU A 211 -21.45 -8.64 -5.38
C GLU A 211 -20.04 -8.53 -4.78
N TYR A 212 -19.09 -7.97 -5.55
CA TYR A 212 -17.68 -7.89 -5.19
C TYR A 212 -17.21 -6.44 -5.08
N MET A 213 -16.25 -6.24 -4.20
CA MET A 213 -15.45 -5.01 -4.13
C MET A 213 -14.13 -5.26 -4.85
N VAL A 214 -13.86 -4.46 -5.88
CA VAL A 214 -12.69 -4.58 -6.75
C VAL A 214 -11.72 -3.47 -6.42
N PHE A 215 -10.50 -3.83 -6.03
CA PHE A 215 -9.46 -2.90 -5.59
C PHE A 215 -8.21 -3.04 -6.47
N PRO A 216 -8.02 -2.18 -7.48
CA PRO A 216 -6.77 -2.13 -8.23
C PRO A 216 -5.67 -1.54 -7.36
N GLN A 217 -4.48 -2.12 -7.39
CA GLN A 217 -3.30 -1.56 -6.74
C GLN A 217 -2.62 -0.57 -7.69
N GLN A 218 -2.01 0.46 -7.14
CA GLN A 218 -1.16 1.36 -7.91
C GLN A 218 0.15 0.65 -8.30
N GLY A 219 0.68 1.02 -9.47
CA GLY A 219 1.88 0.42 -10.03
C GLY A 219 1.60 -0.81 -10.88
N TRP A 220 2.68 -1.34 -11.43
CA TRP A 220 2.67 -2.48 -12.33
C TRP A 220 3.59 -3.56 -11.83
N VAL A 221 3.25 -4.80 -12.08
CA VAL A 221 4.08 -5.98 -11.82
C VAL A 221 4.26 -6.75 -13.11
N MET A 222 5.39 -7.44 -13.25
CA MET A 222 5.64 -8.29 -14.41
C MET A 222 5.14 -9.72 -14.14
N VAL A 223 4.31 -10.23 -15.03
CA VAL A 223 3.84 -11.61 -15.07
C VAL A 223 4.17 -12.16 -16.44
N ASP A 224 5.10 -13.12 -16.54
CA ASP A 224 5.56 -13.70 -17.81
C ASP A 224 5.94 -12.64 -18.86
N ASP A 225 6.75 -11.65 -18.45
CA ASP A 225 7.18 -10.50 -19.28
C ASP A 225 6.05 -9.53 -19.71
N ILE A 226 4.86 -9.65 -19.11
CA ILE A 226 3.72 -8.79 -19.37
C ILE A 226 3.53 -7.83 -18.19
N SER A 227 3.44 -6.54 -18.47
CA SER A 227 3.15 -5.52 -17.45
C SER A 227 1.69 -5.61 -17.04
N CYS A 228 1.44 -5.94 -15.77
CA CYS A 228 0.11 -6.18 -15.23
C CYS A 228 -0.16 -5.32 -14.00
N ARG A 229 -1.41 -4.87 -13.85
CA ARG A 229 -1.92 -4.27 -12.62
C ARG A 229 -2.49 -5.35 -11.71
N VAL A 230 -2.15 -5.27 -10.44
CA VAL A 230 -2.73 -6.16 -9.42
C VAL A 230 -4.13 -5.67 -9.07
N ILE A 231 -5.09 -6.58 -9.07
CA ILE A 231 -6.49 -6.33 -8.68
C ILE A 231 -6.85 -7.32 -7.56
N SER A 232 -7.17 -6.79 -6.40
CA SER A 232 -7.67 -7.57 -5.27
C SER A 232 -9.19 -7.53 -5.25
N VAL A 233 -9.82 -8.70 -5.17
CA VAL A 233 -11.27 -8.84 -5.17
C VAL A 233 -11.75 -9.37 -3.83
N TYR A 234 -12.68 -8.66 -3.21
CA TYR A 234 -13.26 -9.02 -1.92
C TYR A 234 -14.77 -9.25 -2.06
N ARG A 235 -15.30 -10.09 -1.21
CA ARG A 235 -16.74 -10.27 -1.02
C ARG A 235 -17.10 -10.08 0.45
N GLN A 236 -18.22 -9.44 0.73
CA GLN A 236 -18.71 -9.34 2.09
C GLN A 236 -19.24 -10.69 2.55
N ASP A 237 -18.73 -11.18 3.66
CA ASP A 237 -19.26 -12.37 4.33
C ASP A 237 -20.63 -12.05 4.98
N ALA A 238 -21.66 -12.80 4.61
CA ALA A 238 -23.03 -12.55 5.05
C ALA A 238 -23.25 -12.78 6.57
N GLN A 239 -22.37 -13.54 7.23
CA GLN A 239 -22.51 -13.87 8.65
C GLN A 239 -21.75 -12.89 9.54
N THR A 240 -20.58 -12.44 9.10
CA THR A 240 -19.66 -11.61 9.90
C THR A 240 -19.66 -10.15 9.47
N ALA A 241 -20.28 -9.82 8.33
CA ALA A 241 -20.19 -8.53 7.64
C ALA A 241 -18.74 -8.07 7.35
N SER A 242 -17.79 -9.00 7.39
CA SER A 242 -16.38 -8.73 7.10
C SER A 242 -16.10 -8.91 5.61
N ASN A 243 -15.16 -8.12 5.10
CA ASN A 243 -14.69 -8.26 3.72
C ASN A 243 -13.64 -9.39 3.65
N VAL A 244 -13.91 -10.41 2.85
CA VAL A 244 -13.05 -11.57 2.65
C VAL A 244 -12.43 -11.48 1.27
N LEU A 245 -11.09 -11.56 1.19
CA LEU A 245 -10.36 -11.64 -0.08
C LEU A 245 -10.72 -12.95 -0.77
N VAL A 246 -11.33 -12.87 -1.96
CA VAL A 246 -11.76 -14.04 -2.74
C VAL A 246 -10.91 -14.27 -3.98
N GLY A 247 -10.05 -13.32 -4.35
CA GLY A 247 -9.10 -13.47 -5.45
C GLY A 247 -8.13 -12.33 -5.58
N THR A 248 -6.93 -12.64 -6.09
CA THR A 248 -5.96 -11.66 -6.57
C THR A 248 -5.73 -11.93 -8.04
N PHE A 249 -5.90 -10.91 -8.85
CA PHE A 249 -5.78 -10.97 -10.30
C PHE A 249 -4.70 -10.01 -10.79
N TYR A 250 -4.22 -10.27 -11.99
CA TYR A 250 -3.23 -9.47 -12.68
C TYR A 250 -3.78 -9.15 -14.07
N LEU A 251 -4.11 -7.91 -14.31
CA LEU A 251 -4.68 -7.42 -15.58
C LEU A 251 -3.58 -6.75 -16.40
N SER A 252 -3.34 -7.24 -17.62
CA SER A 252 -2.36 -6.64 -18.52
C SER A 252 -2.70 -5.20 -18.86
N SER A 253 -1.68 -4.38 -19.11
CA SER A 253 -1.84 -2.95 -19.40
C SER A 253 -2.70 -2.67 -20.65
N ASP A 254 -2.72 -3.59 -21.59
CA ASP A 254 -3.51 -3.54 -22.83
C ASP A 254 -4.89 -4.23 -22.73
N LEU A 255 -5.25 -4.72 -21.53
CA LEU A 255 -6.47 -5.46 -21.22
C LEU A 255 -6.62 -6.80 -21.97
N SER A 256 -5.58 -7.28 -22.66
CA SER A 256 -5.64 -8.49 -23.48
C SER A 256 -5.54 -9.78 -22.67
N GLN A 257 -4.99 -9.71 -21.46
CA GLN A 257 -4.73 -10.87 -20.63
C GLN A 257 -5.07 -10.62 -19.17
N ILE A 258 -5.60 -11.66 -18.53
CA ILE A 258 -5.86 -11.70 -17.10
C ILE A 258 -5.21 -12.95 -16.54
N PHE A 259 -4.56 -12.81 -15.40
CA PHE A 259 -4.03 -13.92 -14.65
C PHE A 259 -4.65 -13.93 -13.26
N LYS A 260 -4.73 -15.09 -12.64
CA LYS A 260 -5.23 -15.27 -11.27
C LYS A 260 -4.17 -15.94 -10.42
N GLN A 261 -3.98 -15.43 -9.21
CA GLN A 261 -3.15 -16.08 -8.21
C GLN A 261 -3.94 -17.23 -7.55
N THR A 262 -3.36 -18.42 -7.57
CA THR A 262 -3.92 -19.59 -6.86
C THR A 262 -3.54 -19.59 -5.39
N GLY A 263 -4.19 -20.43 -4.57
CA GLY A 263 -3.91 -20.54 -3.13
C GLY A 263 -2.46 -20.93 -2.77
N GLU A 264 -1.69 -21.46 -3.72
CA GLU A 264 -0.27 -21.80 -3.56
C GLU A 264 0.67 -20.68 -4.04
N GLY A 265 0.12 -19.52 -4.41
CA GLY A 265 0.89 -18.39 -4.91
C GLY A 265 1.30 -18.50 -6.37
N GLN A 266 0.89 -19.54 -7.08
CA GLN A 266 1.11 -19.67 -8.53
C GLN A 266 0.21 -18.71 -9.28
N ILE A 267 0.71 -18.14 -10.38
CA ILE A 267 -0.04 -17.25 -11.25
C ILE A 267 -0.42 -18.04 -12.51
N THR A 268 -1.68 -18.09 -12.85
CA THR A 268 -2.19 -18.84 -14.01
C THR A 268 -3.08 -17.93 -14.88
N PRO A 269 -3.01 -18.07 -16.23
CA PRO A 269 -3.86 -17.29 -17.12
C PRO A 269 -5.35 -17.66 -16.92
N VAL A 270 -6.19 -16.65 -16.98
CA VAL A 270 -7.66 -16.77 -16.98
C VAL A 270 -8.13 -16.62 -18.42
N GLN A 271 -8.96 -17.55 -18.90
CA GLN A 271 -9.57 -17.45 -20.21
C GLN A 271 -10.88 -16.67 -20.10
N VAL A 272 -10.90 -15.46 -20.62
CA VAL A 272 -12.11 -14.64 -20.70
C VAL A 272 -12.61 -14.65 -22.13
N THR A 273 -13.88 -14.99 -22.30
CA THR A 273 -14.53 -14.93 -23.62
C THR A 273 -14.94 -13.47 -23.86
N THR A 274 -14.10 -12.72 -24.58
CA THR A 274 -14.53 -11.40 -25.08
C THR A 274 -15.69 -11.62 -26.01
N GLY A 275 -16.90 -11.30 -25.56
CA GLY A 275 -18.07 -11.30 -26.41
C GLY A 275 -17.88 -10.28 -27.54
N ASP A 276 -17.98 -10.75 -28.79
CA ASP A 276 -18.03 -9.95 -29.99
C ASP A 276 -19.24 -8.98 -29.98
#